data_4c389406b5c4ab40a5bec3ca64c4afff
#
_entry.id   4c389406b5c4ab40a5bec3ca64c4afff
#
_cell.length_a   1.000
_cell.length_b   1.000
_cell.length_c   1.000
_cell.angle_alpha   90.00
_cell.angle_beta   90.00
_cell.angle_gamma   90.00
#
_symmetry.space_group_name_H-M   'P 1'
#
loop_
_entity.id
_entity.type
_entity.pdbx_description
1 polymer ?
#
loop_
_entity_poly.entity_id
_entity_poly.type
_entity_poly.pdbx_seq_one_letter_code
_entity_poly.pdbx_strand_id
1 'polypeptide(L)'
;MIVLRRTTLSIALLGTLAACGGSSNPLGNPPLVSNPQSTQGNQHLSFAYFQKCINPIFLTQLQSQGSATTNTCAGGGCHDTVTGTGGAFRLVAAAAALDVSDPANTPDVIRAADIYRNFYSAQGMVVVGDTSESRLVVKPLVQSVFHGGGQVFASESDPNIKLIKYWITHPAPLGQDEFSTATYTMFTPADPKTGTCNTQ
;
A
#
# COMPACT_ATOMS: atom_id res chain seq x y z
N MET A 1 -77.46 -11.36 21.88
CA MET A 1 -76.59 -11.83 20.82
C MET A 1 -75.64 -10.69 20.47
N ILE A 2 -74.44 -10.68 21.13
CA ILE A 2 -73.47 -9.58 21.03
C ILE A 2 -72.36 -10.07 20.13
N VAL A 3 -72.13 -9.42 18.99
CA VAL A 3 -71.09 -9.73 18.01
C VAL A 3 -69.87 -8.89 18.35
N LEU A 4 -68.83 -9.52 18.83
CA LEU A 4 -67.54 -8.90 19.15
C LEU A 4 -66.68 -8.80 17.85
N ARG A 5 -66.48 -7.57 17.34
CA ARG A 5 -65.55 -7.31 16.23
C ARG A 5 -64.13 -7.27 16.79
N ARG A 6 -63.27 -8.21 16.36
CA ARG A 6 -61.85 -8.19 16.59
C ARG A 6 -61.16 -7.29 15.54
N THR A 7 -60.59 -6.19 15.97
CA THR A 7 -59.70 -5.35 15.18
C THR A 7 -58.28 -5.89 15.30
N THR A 8 -57.74 -6.41 14.23
CA THR A 8 -56.33 -6.78 14.12
C THR A 8 -55.50 -5.54 13.81
N LEU A 9 -54.62 -5.19 14.75
CA LEU A 9 -53.65 -4.10 14.60
C LEU A 9 -52.38 -4.65 13.91
N SER A 10 -52.22 -4.33 12.62
CA SER A 10 -51.00 -4.67 11.89
C SER A 10 -49.92 -3.63 12.19
N ILE A 11 -48.92 -4.03 12.94
CA ILE A 11 -47.68 -3.24 13.19
C ILE A 11 -46.76 -3.44 11.99
N ALA A 12 -46.64 -2.42 11.14
CA ALA A 12 -45.64 -2.37 10.08
C ALA A 12 -44.28 -1.99 10.69
N LEU A 13 -43.37 -2.98 10.75
CA LEU A 13 -41.99 -2.77 11.18
C LEU A 13 -41.20 -2.15 10.00
N LEU A 14 -41.07 -0.83 10.00
CA LEU A 14 -40.17 -0.15 9.07
C LEU A 14 -38.71 -0.42 9.54
N GLY A 15 -38.07 -1.40 8.91
CA GLY A 15 -36.64 -1.61 9.01
C GLY A 15 -35.91 -0.50 8.28
N THR A 16 -35.31 0.44 8.98
CA THR A 16 -34.34 1.38 8.42
C THR A 16 -33.06 0.62 8.09
N LEU A 17 -32.88 0.29 6.81
CA LEU A 17 -31.59 -0.10 6.28
C LEU A 17 -30.68 1.13 6.34
N ALA A 18 -29.85 1.21 7.38
CA ALA A 18 -28.72 2.12 7.40
C ALA A 18 -27.74 1.63 6.31
N ALA A 19 -27.88 2.18 5.10
CA ALA A 19 -26.87 2.02 4.07
C ALA A 19 -25.58 2.63 4.62
N CYS A 20 -24.54 1.81 4.82
CA CYS A 20 -23.18 2.27 4.94
C CYS A 20 -22.78 2.95 3.62
N GLY A 21 -23.17 4.21 3.50
CA GLY A 21 -22.81 5.09 2.39
C GLY A 21 -21.40 5.58 2.57
N GLY A 22 -20.43 4.70 2.55
CA GLY A 22 -19.04 5.06 2.29
C GLY A 22 -18.88 5.16 0.78
N SER A 23 -18.95 6.36 0.19
CA SER A 23 -18.47 6.57 -1.18
C SER A 23 -16.94 6.51 -1.15
N SER A 24 -16.40 5.35 -0.90
CA SER A 24 -14.99 5.11 -1.04
C SER A 24 -14.76 4.74 -2.51
N ASN A 25 -14.30 5.70 -3.29
CA ASN A 25 -13.55 5.34 -4.49
C ASN A 25 -12.29 4.61 -3.99
N PRO A 26 -12.19 3.27 -4.08
CA PRO A 26 -11.03 2.53 -3.55
C PRO A 26 -9.74 2.86 -4.32
N LEU A 27 -9.87 3.59 -5.42
CA LEU A 27 -8.77 4.07 -6.25
C LEU A 27 -8.47 5.56 -6.02
N GLY A 28 -9.26 6.24 -5.20
CA GLY A 28 -8.97 7.62 -4.81
C GLY A 28 -7.79 7.69 -3.85
N ASN A 29 -7.06 8.81 -3.87
CA ASN A 29 -6.13 9.10 -2.78
C ASN A 29 -6.93 9.10 -1.48
N PRO A 30 -6.34 8.62 -0.38
CA PRO A 30 -6.97 8.74 0.92
C PRO A 30 -7.29 10.22 1.17
N PRO A 31 -8.41 10.53 1.83
CA PRO A 31 -8.65 11.90 2.25
C PRO A 31 -7.45 12.40 3.04
N LEU A 32 -7.17 13.69 2.93
CA LEU A 32 -6.13 14.38 3.72
C LEU A 32 -6.54 14.41 5.19
N VAL A 33 -6.72 13.26 5.78
CA VAL A 33 -6.91 13.12 7.22
C VAL A 33 -5.55 12.94 7.86
N SER A 34 -5.31 13.74 8.88
CA SER A 34 -4.25 13.46 9.83
C SER A 34 -4.38 12.00 10.25
N ASN A 35 -3.52 11.20 9.66
CA ASN A 35 -3.09 9.91 10.08
C ASN A 35 -4.14 8.96 10.69
N PRO A 36 -4.54 7.86 10.03
CA PRO A 36 -5.24 6.80 10.72
C PRO A 36 -4.35 6.32 11.87
N GLN A 37 -4.80 6.52 13.09
CA GLN A 37 -4.12 6.01 14.27
C GLN A 37 -4.10 4.48 14.16
N SER A 38 -2.98 3.93 13.71
CA SER A 38 -2.74 2.53 13.89
C SER A 38 -2.55 2.30 15.38
N THR A 39 -3.36 1.43 15.94
CA THR A 39 -3.31 1.06 17.37
C THR A 39 -2.02 0.32 17.75
N GLN A 40 -1.14 0.09 16.83
CA GLN A 40 0.21 -0.42 17.02
C GLN A 40 1.24 0.67 16.76
N GLY A 41 1.40 1.58 17.73
CA GLY A 41 2.60 2.38 17.90
C GLY A 41 2.86 3.48 16.88
N ASN A 42 1.92 3.91 16.08
CA ASN A 42 2.04 5.13 15.24
C ASN A 42 3.36 5.26 14.45
N GLN A 43 3.91 4.16 13.95
CA GLN A 43 5.09 4.21 13.11
C GLN A 43 4.71 4.24 11.63
N HIS A 44 5.30 5.19 10.89
CA HIS A 44 5.11 5.36 9.46
C HIS A 44 6.30 4.81 8.70
N LEU A 45 6.06 4.22 7.54
CA LEU A 45 7.13 3.86 6.64
C LEU A 45 7.66 5.09 5.90
N SER A 46 8.94 5.10 5.54
CA SER A 46 9.56 6.21 4.82
C SER A 46 9.01 6.33 3.40
N PHE A 47 8.40 7.48 3.08
CA PHE A 47 7.98 7.79 1.72
C PHE A 47 9.19 8.03 0.80
N ALA A 48 10.23 8.72 1.28
CA ALA A 48 11.43 8.97 0.49
C ALA A 48 12.11 7.67 0.05
N TYR A 49 12.23 6.69 0.97
CA TYR A 49 12.79 5.39 0.63
C TYR A 49 11.86 4.60 -0.30
N PHE A 50 10.57 4.65 -0.08
CA PHE A 50 9.60 4.00 -0.94
C PHE A 50 9.73 4.46 -2.40
N GLN A 51 9.67 5.76 -2.65
CA GLN A 51 9.65 6.26 -4.02
C GLN A 51 10.93 5.96 -4.78
N LYS A 52 12.10 5.96 -4.11
CA LYS A 52 13.39 5.72 -4.75
C LYS A 52 13.76 4.25 -4.85
N CYS A 53 13.42 3.45 -3.84
CA CYS A 53 13.94 2.09 -3.71
C CYS A 53 12.88 1.02 -3.93
N ILE A 54 11.63 1.29 -3.60
CA ILE A 54 10.55 0.28 -3.65
C ILE A 54 9.68 0.43 -4.89
N ASN A 55 9.18 1.64 -5.17
CA ASN A 55 8.30 1.84 -6.32
C ASN A 55 8.92 1.40 -7.66
N PRO A 56 10.22 1.61 -7.94
CA PRO A 56 10.85 1.10 -9.17
C PRO A 56 10.77 -0.42 -9.33
N ILE A 57 10.77 -1.19 -8.24
CA ILE A 57 10.60 -2.65 -8.29
C ILE A 57 9.24 -2.99 -8.91
N PHE A 58 8.19 -2.26 -8.57
CA PHE A 58 6.84 -2.51 -9.07
C PHE A 58 6.65 -2.15 -10.55
N LEU A 59 7.49 -1.25 -11.06
CA LEU A 59 7.44 -0.75 -12.43
C LEU A 59 8.44 -1.47 -13.37
N THR A 60 9.36 -2.25 -12.81
CA THR A 60 10.34 -3.01 -13.58
C THR A 60 9.71 -4.29 -14.14
N GLN A 61 10.15 -4.69 -15.35
CA GLN A 61 9.79 -5.97 -15.94
C GLN A 61 10.40 -7.12 -15.12
N LEU A 62 9.54 -7.95 -14.57
CA LEU A 62 9.89 -9.11 -13.77
C LEU A 62 9.38 -10.37 -14.44
N GLN A 63 10.09 -11.46 -14.26
CA GLN A 63 9.70 -12.77 -14.78
C GLN A 63 9.36 -13.71 -13.62
N SER A 64 8.14 -14.21 -13.58
CA SER A 64 7.77 -15.24 -12.61
C SER A 64 8.48 -16.55 -12.92
N GLN A 65 8.82 -17.31 -11.88
CA GLN A 65 9.45 -18.62 -12.02
C GLN A 65 8.59 -19.55 -12.89
N GLY A 66 9.20 -20.13 -13.90
CA GLY A 66 8.51 -21.01 -14.85
C GLY A 66 7.68 -20.30 -15.93
N SER A 67 7.64 -18.97 -15.96
CA SER A 67 7.00 -18.18 -17.02
C SER A 67 7.99 -17.85 -18.13
N ALA A 68 7.53 -17.87 -19.38
CA ALA A 68 8.30 -17.39 -20.52
C ALA A 68 8.12 -15.87 -20.78
N THR A 69 7.16 -15.24 -20.10
CA THR A 69 6.83 -13.82 -20.31
C THR A 69 7.20 -12.99 -19.08
N THR A 70 7.53 -11.72 -19.32
CA THR A 70 7.75 -10.73 -18.27
C THR A 70 6.52 -9.84 -18.13
N ASN A 71 6.31 -9.29 -16.93
CA ASN A 71 5.33 -8.25 -16.67
C ASN A 71 5.82 -7.37 -15.51
N THR A 72 5.18 -6.23 -15.29
CA THR A 72 5.41 -5.42 -14.09
C THR A 72 4.36 -5.72 -13.04
N CYS A 73 4.66 -5.46 -11.77
CA CYS A 73 3.61 -5.53 -10.74
C CYS A 73 2.45 -4.57 -11.07
N ALA A 74 2.75 -3.40 -11.64
CA ALA A 74 1.77 -2.41 -12.07
C ALA A 74 1.15 -2.72 -13.45
N GLY A 75 1.45 -3.87 -14.05
CA GLY A 75 0.94 -4.25 -15.36
C GLY A 75 -0.53 -4.60 -15.37
N GLY A 76 -1.12 -4.51 -16.56
CA GLY A 76 -2.51 -4.93 -16.82
C GLY A 76 -2.72 -6.39 -16.44
N GLY A 77 -3.83 -6.67 -15.78
CA GLY A 77 -4.16 -8.01 -15.27
C GLY A 77 -3.43 -8.39 -13.96
N CYS A 78 -2.43 -7.59 -13.50
CA CYS A 78 -1.76 -7.76 -12.21
C CYS A 78 -2.31 -6.76 -11.17
N HIS A 79 -1.55 -5.72 -10.83
CA HIS A 79 -1.95 -4.73 -9.81
C HIS A 79 -2.26 -3.34 -10.40
N ASP A 80 -2.40 -3.22 -11.69
CA ASP A 80 -2.84 -1.98 -12.35
C ASP A 80 -4.17 -1.46 -11.76
N THR A 81 -4.32 -0.14 -11.71
CA THR A 81 -5.51 0.53 -11.17
C THR A 81 -6.77 0.38 -12.03
N VAL A 82 -6.64 0.02 -13.32
CA VAL A 82 -7.75 -0.05 -14.28
C VAL A 82 -8.21 -1.48 -14.52
N THR A 83 -7.29 -2.37 -14.88
CA THR A 83 -7.58 -3.74 -15.31
C THR A 83 -7.02 -4.80 -14.36
N GLY A 84 -6.36 -4.38 -13.29
CA GLY A 84 -5.72 -5.29 -12.36
C GLY A 84 -6.69 -6.21 -11.64
N THR A 85 -6.29 -7.46 -11.43
CA THR A 85 -7.02 -8.50 -10.71
C THR A 85 -6.43 -8.82 -9.33
N GLY A 86 -5.32 -8.18 -8.99
CA GLY A 86 -4.48 -8.46 -7.81
C GLY A 86 -5.05 -8.01 -6.45
N GLY A 87 -6.35 -7.87 -6.30
CA GLY A 87 -6.99 -7.53 -5.01
C GLY A 87 -6.83 -6.06 -4.62
N ALA A 88 -6.64 -5.79 -3.33
CA ALA A 88 -6.57 -4.41 -2.80
C ALA A 88 -5.24 -3.69 -3.11
N PHE A 89 -4.18 -4.42 -3.43
CA PHE A 89 -2.92 -3.81 -3.88
C PHE A 89 -3.09 -3.25 -5.28
N ARG A 90 -3.02 -1.92 -5.44
CA ARG A 90 -3.22 -1.23 -6.71
C ARG A 90 -2.10 -0.24 -6.97
N LEU A 91 -1.64 -0.19 -8.21
CA LEU A 91 -0.49 0.60 -8.63
C LEU A 91 -0.80 1.43 -9.87
N VAL A 92 -0.39 2.68 -9.86
CA VAL A 92 -0.38 3.56 -11.03
C VAL A 92 0.97 3.36 -11.73
N ALA A 93 0.94 2.79 -12.92
CA ALA A 93 2.16 2.45 -13.67
C ALA A 93 2.98 3.68 -14.10
N ALA A 94 2.30 4.82 -14.33
CA ALA A 94 2.95 6.07 -14.73
C ALA A 94 3.35 6.98 -13.55
N ALA A 95 3.30 6.48 -12.31
CA ALA A 95 3.63 7.26 -11.13
C ALA A 95 5.10 7.72 -11.14
N ALA A 96 5.32 9.04 -11.24
CA ALA A 96 6.64 9.64 -11.24
C ALA A 96 7.08 10.02 -9.82
N ALA A 97 8.38 9.88 -9.53
CA ALA A 97 8.95 10.34 -8.27
C ALA A 97 8.93 11.88 -8.19
N LEU A 98 8.80 12.39 -6.98
CA LEU A 98 8.83 13.81 -6.66
C LEU A 98 10.12 14.15 -5.89
N ASP A 99 10.67 15.34 -6.09
CA ASP A 99 11.78 15.82 -5.28
C ASP A 99 11.24 16.22 -3.89
N VAL A 100 11.48 15.38 -2.89
CA VAL A 100 11.04 15.64 -1.51
C VAL A 100 11.80 16.78 -0.84
N SER A 101 12.88 17.27 -1.44
CA SER A 101 13.64 18.43 -0.97
C SER A 101 13.15 19.76 -1.57
N ASP A 102 12.32 19.71 -2.61
CA ASP A 102 11.72 20.90 -3.20
C ASP A 102 10.61 21.45 -2.28
N PRO A 103 10.72 22.69 -1.80
CA PRO A 103 9.71 23.30 -0.93
C PRO A 103 8.32 23.45 -1.58
N ALA A 104 8.22 23.36 -2.92
CA ALA A 104 6.95 23.35 -3.63
C ALA A 104 6.21 22.00 -3.44
N ASN A 105 6.93 20.93 -3.18
CA ASN A 105 6.39 19.60 -2.92
C ASN A 105 6.04 19.44 -1.43
N THR A 106 5.06 20.22 -0.98
CA THR A 106 4.55 20.11 0.39
C THR A 106 3.94 18.71 0.63
N PRO A 107 3.81 18.27 1.90
CA PRO A 107 3.13 17.01 2.22
C PRO A 107 1.78 16.83 1.52
N ASP A 108 0.99 17.89 1.42
CA ASP A 108 -0.32 17.85 0.76
C ASP A 108 -0.21 17.66 -0.75
N VAL A 109 0.76 18.31 -1.41
CA VAL A 109 1.05 18.11 -2.84
C VAL A 109 1.50 16.68 -3.09
N ILE A 110 2.38 16.15 -2.25
CA ILE A 110 2.86 14.77 -2.38
C ILE A 110 1.72 13.77 -2.18
N ARG A 111 0.88 13.95 -1.16
CA ARG A 111 -0.27 13.08 -0.87
C ARG A 111 -1.31 13.07 -1.99
N ALA A 112 -1.39 14.12 -2.80
CA ALA A 112 -2.27 14.18 -3.97
C ALA A 112 -1.71 13.47 -5.21
N ALA A 113 -0.42 13.12 -5.22
CA ALA A 113 0.26 12.57 -6.38
C ALA A 113 0.07 11.04 -6.54
N ASP A 114 0.22 10.54 -7.77
CA ASP A 114 0.10 9.12 -8.09
C ASP A 114 1.15 8.25 -7.38
N ILE A 115 2.36 8.79 -7.18
CA ILE A 115 3.42 8.08 -6.43
C ILE A 115 3.01 7.84 -4.97
N TYR A 116 2.23 8.74 -4.39
CA TYR A 116 1.70 8.54 -3.04
C TYR A 116 0.57 7.51 -3.00
N ARG A 117 -0.23 7.40 -4.08
CA ARG A 117 -1.20 6.29 -4.21
C ARG A 117 -0.51 4.94 -4.18
N ASN A 118 0.62 4.81 -4.89
CA ASN A 118 1.41 3.58 -4.86
C ASN A 118 1.97 3.31 -3.46
N PHE A 119 2.50 4.35 -2.80
CA PHE A 119 2.99 4.25 -1.42
C PHE A 119 1.89 3.77 -0.47
N TYR A 120 0.74 4.42 -0.49
CA TYR A 120 -0.39 4.08 0.37
C TYR A 120 -0.90 2.65 0.13
N SER A 121 -0.99 2.26 -1.15
CA SER A 121 -1.38 0.91 -1.53
C SER A 121 -0.38 -0.15 -1.05
N ALA A 122 0.92 0.12 -1.21
CA ALA A 122 1.97 -0.78 -0.74
C ALA A 122 2.02 -0.88 0.79
N GLN A 123 1.85 0.25 1.49
CA GLN A 123 1.78 0.28 2.95
C GLN A 123 0.64 -0.58 3.49
N GLY A 124 -0.50 -0.65 2.80
CA GLY A 124 -1.61 -1.54 3.15
C GLY A 124 -1.31 -3.04 3.01
N MET A 125 -0.18 -3.40 2.41
CA MET A 125 0.27 -4.78 2.20
C MET A 125 1.36 -5.21 3.18
N VAL A 126 1.71 -4.40 4.15
CA VAL A 126 2.78 -4.68 5.12
C VAL A 126 2.29 -4.58 6.55
N VAL A 127 2.93 -5.34 7.42
CA VAL A 127 2.90 -5.18 8.86
C VAL A 127 4.22 -4.51 9.25
N VAL A 128 4.15 -3.27 9.73
CA VAL A 128 5.35 -2.48 10.06
C VAL A 128 6.21 -3.22 11.08
N GLY A 129 7.49 -3.39 10.78
CA GLY A 129 8.44 -4.14 11.60
C GLY A 129 8.42 -5.65 11.41
N ASP A 130 7.39 -6.23 10.76
CA ASP A 130 7.26 -7.67 10.57
C ASP A 130 7.19 -8.06 9.09
N THR A 131 8.29 -8.61 8.59
CA THR A 131 8.40 -9.03 7.20
C THR A 131 7.72 -10.38 6.93
N SER A 132 7.55 -11.23 7.95
CA SER A 132 6.95 -12.56 7.82
C SER A 132 5.43 -12.50 7.68
N GLU A 133 4.80 -11.47 8.22
CA GLU A 133 3.36 -11.20 8.11
C GLU A 133 3.03 -10.22 6.96
N SER A 134 4.06 -9.65 6.32
CA SER A 134 3.90 -8.65 5.26
C SER A 134 3.63 -9.31 3.90
N ARG A 135 2.41 -9.12 3.38
CA ARG A 135 2.00 -9.69 2.08
C ARG A 135 2.88 -9.23 0.92
N LEU A 136 3.47 -8.05 1.05
CA LEU A 136 4.41 -7.50 0.05
C LEU A 136 5.70 -8.33 -0.06
N VAL A 137 6.04 -9.11 0.96
CA VAL A 137 7.19 -10.05 1.00
C VAL A 137 6.73 -11.45 0.66
N VAL A 138 5.76 -11.98 1.42
CA VAL A 138 5.44 -13.41 1.37
C VAL A 138 4.72 -13.83 0.08
N LYS A 139 3.92 -12.95 -0.54
CA LYS A 139 3.19 -13.29 -1.76
C LYS A 139 4.08 -13.46 -2.98
N PRO A 140 4.97 -12.52 -3.34
CA PRO A 140 5.85 -12.71 -4.51
C PRO A 140 6.90 -13.81 -4.33
N LEU A 141 7.16 -14.26 -3.10
CA LEU A 141 7.96 -15.43 -2.77
C LEU A 141 7.15 -16.73 -2.75
N VAL A 142 5.83 -16.65 -2.79
CA VAL A 142 4.89 -17.79 -2.62
C VAL A 142 5.14 -18.56 -1.32
N GLN A 143 5.49 -17.84 -0.25
CA GLN A 143 5.67 -18.40 1.10
C GLN A 143 4.31 -18.48 1.79
N SER A 144 3.79 -19.68 1.95
CA SER A 144 2.53 -19.96 2.67
C SER A 144 1.26 -19.30 2.11
N VAL A 145 1.35 -18.49 1.06
CA VAL A 145 0.23 -17.74 0.47
C VAL A 145 0.28 -17.81 -1.05
N PHE A 146 -0.86 -18.12 -1.66
CA PHE A 146 -0.99 -18.11 -3.10
C PHE A 146 -0.82 -16.70 -3.68
N HIS A 147 -0.06 -16.60 -4.79
CA HIS A 147 0.09 -15.41 -5.59
C HIS A 147 -0.31 -15.71 -7.04
N GLY A 148 -1.34 -15.01 -7.55
CA GLY A 148 -1.86 -15.25 -8.92
C GLY A 148 -0.83 -15.03 -10.02
N GLY A 149 0.16 -14.16 -9.80
CA GLY A 149 1.31 -13.95 -10.69
C GLY A 149 2.42 -14.99 -10.56
N GLY A 150 2.26 -16.02 -9.72
CA GLY A 150 3.30 -16.99 -9.44
C GLY A 150 4.42 -16.47 -8.54
N GLN A 151 5.48 -17.25 -8.41
CA GLN A 151 6.68 -16.85 -7.67
C GLN A 151 7.50 -15.87 -8.52
N VAL A 152 7.60 -14.63 -8.07
CA VAL A 152 8.33 -13.56 -8.77
C VAL A 152 9.80 -13.52 -8.35
N PHE A 153 10.08 -13.68 -7.06
CA PHE A 153 11.42 -13.67 -6.51
C PHE A 153 11.81 -15.07 -6.03
N ALA A 154 13.03 -15.49 -6.38
CA ALA A 154 13.48 -16.86 -6.12
C ALA A 154 13.65 -17.18 -4.63
N SER A 155 14.05 -16.18 -3.84
CA SER A 155 14.31 -16.35 -2.40
C SER A 155 14.34 -15.01 -1.66
N GLU A 156 14.43 -15.09 -0.35
CA GLU A 156 14.60 -13.90 0.51
C GLU A 156 15.95 -13.18 0.32
N SER A 157 16.92 -13.81 -0.34
CA SER A 157 18.20 -13.19 -0.68
C SER A 157 18.15 -12.32 -1.93
N ASP A 158 17.02 -12.32 -2.65
CA ASP A 158 16.82 -11.45 -3.81
C ASP A 158 17.02 -9.98 -3.43
N PRO A 159 17.78 -9.20 -4.23
CA PRO A 159 18.05 -7.79 -3.92
C PRO A 159 16.77 -6.96 -3.74
N ASN A 160 15.72 -7.20 -4.52
CA ASN A 160 14.46 -6.48 -4.39
C ASN A 160 13.73 -6.83 -3.08
N ILE A 161 13.76 -8.10 -2.69
CA ILE A 161 13.20 -8.54 -1.40
C ILE A 161 13.96 -7.91 -0.23
N LYS A 162 15.29 -7.80 -0.30
CA LYS A 162 16.08 -7.12 0.72
C LYS A 162 15.71 -5.65 0.86
N LEU A 163 15.50 -4.93 -0.24
CA LEU A 163 15.03 -3.55 -0.21
C LEU A 163 13.65 -3.45 0.47
N ILE A 164 12.70 -4.31 0.08
CA ILE A 164 11.35 -4.32 0.67
C ILE A 164 11.41 -4.64 2.17
N LYS A 165 12.18 -5.65 2.57
CA LYS A 165 12.35 -6.02 3.98
C LYS A 165 12.98 -4.89 4.79
N TYR A 166 14.03 -4.24 4.24
CA TYR A 166 14.67 -3.11 4.88
C TYR A 166 13.70 -1.95 5.11
N TRP A 167 12.89 -1.61 4.10
CA TRP A 167 11.85 -0.59 4.22
C TRP A 167 10.85 -0.89 5.33
N ILE A 168 10.38 -2.14 5.43
CA ILE A 168 9.40 -2.58 6.43
C ILE A 168 9.97 -2.50 7.85
N THR A 169 11.25 -2.82 8.03
CA THR A 169 11.89 -2.92 9.34
C THR A 169 12.52 -1.62 9.83
N HIS A 170 12.54 -0.56 8.99
CA HIS A 170 13.10 0.75 9.33
C HIS A 170 12.05 1.85 9.19
N PRO A 171 10.96 1.81 10.00
CA PRO A 171 9.97 2.86 9.98
C PRO A 171 10.51 4.18 10.55
N ALA A 172 9.80 5.27 10.28
CA ALA A 172 10.08 6.55 10.92
C ALA A 172 10.01 6.43 12.45
N PRO A 173 10.77 7.24 13.19
CA PRO A 173 10.66 7.27 14.65
C PRO A 173 9.23 7.54 15.12
N LEU A 174 8.89 7.02 16.29
CA LEU A 174 7.56 7.24 16.89
C LEU A 174 7.21 8.74 16.95
N GLY A 175 5.98 9.04 16.52
CA GLY A 175 5.47 10.42 16.51
C GLY A 175 5.92 11.25 15.31
N GLN A 176 6.68 10.67 14.38
CA GLN A 176 7.03 11.29 13.11
C GLN A 176 6.26 10.64 11.96
N ASP A 177 5.96 11.43 10.93
CA ASP A 177 5.23 10.97 9.76
C ASP A 177 6.13 10.31 8.69
N GLU A 178 5.53 9.93 7.57
CA GLU A 178 6.18 9.28 6.43
C GLU A 178 7.22 10.18 5.72
N PHE A 179 7.19 11.48 5.97
CA PHE A 179 8.13 12.46 5.38
C PHE A 179 9.32 12.78 6.29
N SER A 180 9.42 12.10 7.42
CA SER A 180 10.49 12.34 8.39
C SER A 180 11.88 12.24 7.76
N THR A 181 12.68 13.29 7.91
CA THR A 181 14.08 13.32 7.47
C THR A 181 14.97 12.38 8.28
N ALA A 182 14.54 11.92 9.47
CA ALA A 182 15.26 10.90 10.22
C ALA A 182 15.39 9.58 9.44
N THR A 183 14.48 9.32 8.50
CA THR A 183 14.55 8.14 7.62
C THR A 183 15.59 8.26 6.50
N TYR A 184 16.25 9.42 6.33
CA TYR A 184 17.29 9.59 5.32
C TYR A 184 18.55 8.77 5.63
N THR A 185 18.72 8.33 6.87
CA THR A 185 19.76 7.34 7.25
C THR A 185 19.58 5.99 6.53
N MET A 186 18.43 5.75 5.91
CA MET A 186 18.22 4.59 5.05
C MET A 186 18.95 4.67 3.70
N PHE A 187 19.67 5.77 3.46
CA PHE A 187 20.51 5.99 2.28
C PHE A 187 21.97 6.18 2.66
N THR A 188 22.87 5.88 1.73
CA THR A 188 24.31 6.15 1.88
C THR A 188 24.83 6.93 0.66
N PRO A 189 25.25 8.21 0.76
CA PRO A 189 25.10 9.07 1.95
C PRO A 189 23.62 9.29 2.34
N ALA A 190 23.37 9.84 3.52
CA ALA A 190 22.04 10.05 4.08
C ALA A 190 21.27 11.18 3.35
N ASP A 191 21.02 10.97 2.07
CA ASP A 191 20.35 11.89 1.15
C ASP A 191 19.44 11.11 0.19
N PRO A 192 18.14 11.35 0.20
CA PRO A 192 17.20 10.63 -0.67
C PRO A 192 17.41 10.92 -2.16
N LYS A 193 18.08 12.00 -2.53
CA LYS A 193 18.34 12.37 -3.93
C LYS A 193 19.57 11.66 -4.49
N THR A 194 20.68 11.68 -3.77
CA THR A 194 21.97 11.18 -4.24
C THR A 194 22.42 9.85 -3.63
N GLY A 195 21.92 9.52 -2.43
CA GLY A 195 22.29 8.30 -1.72
C GLY A 195 21.79 7.02 -2.36
N THR A 196 22.53 5.94 -2.20
CA THR A 196 22.10 4.57 -2.56
C THR A 196 21.21 3.99 -1.48
N CYS A 197 20.25 3.14 -1.89
CA CYS A 197 19.34 2.47 -0.96
C CYS A 197 20.08 1.42 -0.13
N ASN A 198 20.02 1.53 1.19
CA ASN A 198 20.57 0.52 2.09
C ASN A 198 19.68 -0.72 2.12
N THR A 199 20.26 -1.88 2.42
CA THR A 199 19.55 -3.17 2.52
C THR A 199 19.89 -3.92 3.81
N GLN A 200 20.74 -3.33 4.64
CA GLN A 200 21.24 -3.89 5.90
C GLN A 200 21.43 -2.76 6.91
#